data_07c6d23464b1c03b206e2223da141350
#
_entry.id   07c6d23464b1c03b206e2223da141350
#
_cell.length_a   1.000
_cell.length_b   1.000
_cell.length_c   1.000
_cell.angle_alpha   90.00
_cell.angle_beta   90.00
_cell.angle_gamma   90.00
#
_symmetry.space_group_name_H-M   'P 1'
#
loop_
_entity.id
_entity.type
_entity.pdbx_description
1 polymer ?
#
loop_
_entity_poly.entity_id
_entity_poly.type
_entity_poly.pdbx_seq_one_letter_code
_entity_poly.pdbx_strand_id
1 'polypeptide(L)'
;LNVGDIFSDPGSSVSDNVDVGLVATVIGNVNTAIPAIYTLSYNISDTAGNAAITVTRSVTVQDSSAPVVTPPANITVAAIDASGTANTVAAINTFLNAATATDAVDGVSTVNHDAPATFPLGVTTITFSATDLSGNTGQATATVNITDQTPPVISLIGATSMTLNVGDIFSDPGSSVSDNVDVGLVATVIGNINTSIPAIYTLNYNISDAAGNAAITIIRSITIQDNSAPVVTPPANIIVAATNANGTANTVSAIDTFLVSASATDAVDGVRTVTHDAPATFPLGPTIVTFSATDLSGNTGQAQATVNITDQTPPVISLIGASSMTLNVGDVFSDPGASVSDNVDVGLTVIPTGSVNTNVVGLYTLTYNISDAAGNAAITVTRSVTVQDSSVPIVTAPANITVAATNASGTTNTIAAIATFLASATATDTVDGERTVTHDAPATFPLGPTIVTFSATDLSGNTGQAQATVNITDQTPPVISLIGASSMTLNVGDVFSDPGASVSDNVDVGLTVIPTGSVNTNVVGLYT
;
A
#
# COMPACT_ATOMS: atom_id res chain seq x y z
N LEU A 1 56.37 21.46 7.37
CA LEU A 1 56.29 20.42 6.35
C LEU A 1 57.67 20.14 5.81
N ASN A 2 57.93 18.94 5.39
CA ASN A 2 59.11 18.58 4.65
C ASN A 2 58.89 18.70 3.14
N VAL A 3 59.94 18.80 2.36
CA VAL A 3 59.87 18.70 0.90
C VAL A 3 59.18 17.39 0.51
N GLY A 4 58.15 17.49 -0.36
CA GLY A 4 57.33 16.34 -0.83
C GLY A 4 56.14 15.96 0.06
N ASP A 5 55.99 16.57 1.21
CA ASP A 5 54.81 16.33 2.06
C ASP A 5 53.54 16.77 1.32
N ILE A 6 52.48 16.08 1.60
CA ILE A 6 51.16 16.51 1.13
C ILE A 6 50.66 17.60 2.08
N PHE A 7 50.51 18.80 1.54
CA PHE A 7 49.88 19.86 2.29
C PHE A 7 48.36 19.81 2.07
N SER A 8 47.66 19.71 3.14
CA SER A 8 46.21 19.95 3.16
C SER A 8 45.93 21.10 4.09
N ASP A 9 45.39 22.14 3.56
CA ASP A 9 44.99 23.26 4.39
C ASP A 9 43.88 22.81 5.36
N PRO A 10 44.07 22.85 6.70
CA PRO A 10 43.01 22.54 7.65
C PRO A 10 41.82 23.48 7.55
N GLY A 11 41.95 24.53 6.71
CA GLY A 11 40.91 25.51 6.52
C GLY A 11 40.81 26.54 7.64
N SER A 12 39.76 27.25 7.65
CA SER A 12 39.43 28.25 8.67
C SER A 12 37.97 28.09 9.08
N SER A 13 37.68 28.43 10.31
CA SER A 13 36.30 28.60 10.76
C SER A 13 35.85 30.05 10.55
N VAL A 14 34.68 30.23 10.13
CA VAL A 14 34.04 31.54 9.96
C VAL A 14 32.79 31.58 10.83
N SER A 15 32.66 32.66 11.57
CA SER A 15 31.45 32.91 12.34
C SER A 15 30.99 34.33 12.06
N ASP A 16 29.74 34.47 11.84
CA ASP A 16 29.06 35.76 11.71
C ASP A 16 27.80 35.74 12.59
N ASN A 17 27.33 36.91 12.95
CA ASN A 17 26.14 37.06 13.80
C ASN A 17 24.83 36.98 13.02
N VAL A 18 24.89 37.05 11.69
CA VAL A 18 23.72 37.04 10.78
C VAL A 18 23.81 35.92 9.75
N ASP A 19 24.96 35.78 9.12
CA ASP A 19 25.15 34.84 8.01
C ASP A 19 25.71 33.50 8.52
N VAL A 20 25.03 32.40 8.14
CA VAL A 20 25.44 31.04 8.47
C VAL A 20 26.01 30.35 7.23
N GLY A 21 26.99 29.46 7.45
CA GLY A 21 27.57 28.67 6.38
C GLY A 21 28.57 29.41 5.48
N LEU A 22 29.09 30.53 5.94
CA LEU A 22 30.15 31.26 5.22
C LEU A 22 31.42 30.42 5.13
N VAL A 23 32.07 30.43 3.97
CA VAL A 23 33.32 29.73 3.69
C VAL A 23 34.36 30.72 3.20
N ALA A 24 35.48 30.81 3.91
CA ALA A 24 36.55 31.74 3.53
C ALA A 24 37.21 31.33 2.21
N THR A 25 37.56 32.31 1.39
CA THR A 25 38.39 32.11 0.20
C THR A 25 39.85 32.07 0.63
N VAL A 26 40.60 31.06 0.21
CA VAL A 26 42.04 30.91 0.47
C VAL A 26 42.82 31.42 -0.73
N ILE A 27 43.74 32.32 -0.50
CA ILE A 27 44.67 32.86 -1.51
C ILE A 27 46.06 32.45 -1.12
N GLY A 28 46.78 31.88 -2.06
CA GLY A 28 48.14 31.36 -1.89
C GLY A 28 48.23 29.90 -2.29
N ASN A 29 49.38 29.43 -2.49
CA ASN A 29 49.67 28.03 -2.79
C ASN A 29 50.97 27.61 -2.07
N VAL A 30 50.94 26.41 -1.52
CA VAL A 30 52.13 25.80 -0.91
C VAL A 30 52.72 24.83 -1.92
N ASN A 31 53.88 25.15 -2.41
CA ASN A 31 54.67 24.23 -3.23
C ASN A 31 55.58 23.38 -2.31
N THR A 32 55.11 22.22 -1.97
CA THR A 32 55.87 21.32 -1.08
C THR A 32 57.06 20.65 -1.76
N ALA A 33 57.31 20.90 -3.04
CA ALA A 33 58.46 20.38 -3.75
C ALA A 33 59.73 21.27 -3.56
N ILE A 34 59.58 22.47 -3.00
CA ILE A 34 60.68 23.44 -2.87
C ILE A 34 60.75 23.96 -1.41
N PRO A 35 61.90 23.87 -0.75
CA PRO A 35 62.09 24.42 0.60
C PRO A 35 61.88 25.94 0.60
N ALA A 36 60.89 26.41 1.32
CA ALA A 36 60.57 27.84 1.46
C ALA A 36 59.51 28.06 2.55
N ILE A 37 59.27 29.34 2.87
CA ILE A 37 58.12 29.74 3.70
C ILE A 37 57.00 30.24 2.77
N TYR A 38 55.91 29.55 2.80
CA TYR A 38 54.67 29.88 2.04
C TYR A 38 53.67 30.53 2.96
N THR A 39 52.84 31.43 2.42
CA THR A 39 51.79 32.09 3.18
C THR A 39 50.45 31.87 2.48
N LEU A 40 49.46 31.36 3.21
CA LEU A 40 48.07 31.30 2.83
C LEU A 40 47.31 32.42 3.52
N SER A 41 46.51 33.16 2.76
CA SER A 41 45.67 34.25 3.27
C SER A 41 44.19 33.87 3.14
N TYR A 42 43.47 34.00 4.22
CA TYR A 42 42.02 33.67 4.29
C TYR A 42 41.22 34.96 4.31
N ASN A 43 40.36 35.09 3.33
CA ASN A 43 39.51 36.27 3.15
C ASN A 43 38.06 35.85 2.96
N ILE A 44 37.19 36.64 3.46
CA ILE A 44 35.74 36.49 3.22
C ILE A 44 35.03 37.83 3.41
N SER A 45 33.95 37.98 2.71
CA SER A 45 32.96 39.04 3.03
C SER A 45 31.58 38.36 3.26
N ASP A 46 30.82 38.94 4.15
CA ASP A 46 29.44 38.54 4.34
C ASP A 46 28.56 38.89 3.13
N THR A 47 27.32 38.52 3.15
CA THR A 47 26.35 38.84 2.06
C THR A 47 26.04 40.33 1.95
N ALA A 48 26.32 41.12 2.98
CA ALA A 48 26.19 42.57 2.99
C ALA A 48 27.43 43.30 2.44
N GLY A 49 28.55 42.57 2.17
CA GLY A 49 29.79 43.10 1.62
C GLY A 49 30.81 43.52 2.68
N ASN A 50 30.60 43.25 3.98
CA ASN A 50 31.59 43.55 5.01
C ASN A 50 32.71 42.52 4.94
N ALA A 51 33.93 43.00 4.75
CA ALA A 51 35.09 42.12 4.65
C ALA A 51 35.66 41.80 6.04
N ALA A 52 35.95 40.53 6.27
CA ALA A 52 36.68 40.10 7.45
C ALA A 52 38.13 40.58 7.37
N ILE A 53 38.75 40.71 8.54
CA ILE A 53 40.21 40.95 8.62
C ILE A 53 40.91 39.69 8.06
N THR A 54 41.78 39.90 7.09
CA THR A 54 42.59 38.81 6.50
C THR A 54 43.40 38.11 7.57
N VAL A 55 43.29 36.82 7.68
CA VAL A 55 44.13 35.98 8.53
C VAL A 55 45.11 35.20 7.66
N THR A 56 46.33 35.08 8.13
CA THR A 56 47.35 34.36 7.38
C THR A 56 47.85 33.13 8.15
N ARG A 57 48.20 32.12 7.39
CA ARG A 57 48.90 30.94 7.88
C ARG A 57 50.23 30.81 7.16
N SER A 58 51.30 30.75 7.91
CA SER A 58 52.62 30.44 7.37
C SER A 58 52.83 28.94 7.34
N VAL A 59 53.29 28.42 6.25
CA VAL A 59 53.68 27.02 6.10
C VAL A 59 55.14 26.97 5.69
N THR A 60 55.96 26.46 6.56
CA THR A 60 57.39 26.27 6.25
C THR A 60 57.57 24.89 5.63
N VAL A 61 58.08 24.85 4.43
CA VAL A 61 58.60 23.64 3.79
C VAL A 61 60.12 23.67 3.94
N GLN A 62 60.64 22.67 4.57
CA GLN A 62 62.08 22.57 4.85
C GLN A 62 62.62 21.26 4.26
N ASP A 63 63.85 21.29 3.91
CA ASP A 63 64.53 20.04 3.66
C ASP A 63 64.97 19.46 4.99
N SER A 64 64.31 18.41 5.40
CA SER A 64 64.66 17.56 6.54
C SER A 64 64.82 16.10 6.09
N SER A 65 64.83 15.93 4.75
CA SER A 65 65.11 14.61 4.18
C SER A 65 66.61 14.32 4.29
N ALA A 66 66.92 13.13 4.64
CA ALA A 66 68.29 12.66 4.60
C ALA A 66 68.56 11.97 3.25
N PRO A 67 69.78 12.00 2.75
CA PRO A 67 70.11 11.21 1.55
C PRO A 67 69.67 9.75 1.68
N VAL A 68 68.99 9.28 0.68
CA VAL A 68 68.61 7.85 0.57
C VAL A 68 69.86 7.07 0.18
N VAL A 69 70.44 6.42 1.14
CA VAL A 69 71.59 5.55 0.93
C VAL A 69 71.06 4.22 0.35
N THR A 70 71.51 3.89 -0.86
CA THR A 70 71.24 2.61 -1.47
C THR A 70 72.43 1.71 -1.24
N PRO A 71 72.35 0.79 -0.28
CA PRO A 71 73.43 -0.12 0.02
C PRO A 71 73.55 -1.15 -1.12
N PRO A 72 74.69 -1.78 -1.29
CA PRO A 72 74.83 -2.90 -2.16
C PRO A 72 73.94 -4.04 -1.69
N ALA A 73 73.54 -4.91 -2.60
CA ALA A 73 72.85 -6.14 -2.21
C ALA A 73 73.74 -6.94 -1.23
N ASN A 74 73.04 -7.46 -0.20
CA ASN A 74 73.73 -8.34 0.75
C ASN A 74 74.40 -9.48 0.03
N ILE A 75 75.59 -9.86 0.47
CA ILE A 75 76.31 -11.00 -0.07
C ILE A 75 76.49 -12.10 0.96
N THR A 76 76.48 -13.29 0.51
CA THR A 76 76.93 -14.44 1.29
C THR A 76 78.20 -14.98 0.65
N VAL A 77 79.19 -15.10 1.47
CA VAL A 77 80.54 -15.55 1.09
C VAL A 77 80.90 -16.78 1.93
N ALA A 78 81.43 -17.77 1.30
CA ALA A 78 81.85 -18.97 2.00
C ALA A 78 82.92 -18.63 3.01
N ALA A 79 82.78 -19.09 4.24
CA ALA A 79 83.80 -19.06 5.23
C ALA A 79 84.97 -19.99 4.83
N ILE A 80 86.18 -19.57 5.04
CA ILE A 80 87.33 -20.44 4.82
C ILE A 80 87.47 -21.38 6.02
N ASP A 81 87.22 -20.87 7.20
CA ASP A 81 87.20 -21.62 8.45
C ASP A 81 86.37 -20.87 9.53
N ALA A 82 86.38 -21.37 10.77
CA ALA A 82 85.64 -20.80 11.89
C ALA A 82 86.07 -19.39 12.25
N SER A 83 87.24 -18.88 11.80
CA SER A 83 87.73 -17.54 12.07
C SER A 83 87.19 -16.49 11.10
N GLY A 84 86.62 -16.90 9.96
CA GLY A 84 85.96 -16.02 9.01
C GLY A 84 86.69 -15.81 7.68
N THR A 85 86.51 -14.60 7.06
CA THR A 85 87.08 -14.28 5.72
C THR A 85 87.56 -12.86 5.66
N ALA A 86 88.79 -12.64 5.08
CA ALA A 86 89.39 -11.33 4.97
C ALA A 86 88.68 -10.41 3.98
N ASN A 87 88.66 -9.08 4.26
CA ASN A 87 88.01 -8.09 3.39
C ASN A 87 88.68 -7.89 2.04
N THR A 88 89.88 -8.42 1.86
CA THR A 88 90.63 -8.43 0.60
C THR A 88 90.14 -9.44 -0.41
N VAL A 89 89.24 -10.36 -0.02
CA VAL A 89 88.56 -11.29 -0.97
C VAL A 89 87.73 -10.50 -1.97
N ALA A 90 87.94 -10.82 -3.28
CA ALA A 90 87.37 -10.04 -4.38
C ALA A 90 85.89 -9.73 -4.25
N ALA A 91 85.07 -10.74 -3.83
CA ALA A 91 83.67 -10.59 -3.62
C ALA A 91 83.28 -9.54 -2.59
N ILE A 92 84.01 -9.54 -1.45
CA ILE A 92 83.82 -8.55 -0.35
C ILE A 92 84.28 -7.19 -0.77
N ASN A 93 85.49 -7.06 -1.41
CA ASN A 93 85.99 -5.77 -1.88
C ASN A 93 85.06 -5.12 -2.92
N THR A 94 84.51 -5.91 -3.88
CA THR A 94 83.50 -5.41 -4.83
C THR A 94 82.28 -4.91 -4.11
N PHE A 95 81.76 -5.67 -3.14
CA PHE A 95 80.64 -5.31 -2.31
C PHE A 95 80.85 -3.95 -1.60
N LEU A 96 81.97 -3.74 -0.95
CA LEU A 96 82.25 -2.52 -0.19
C LEU A 96 82.28 -1.23 -1.01
N ASN A 97 82.65 -1.36 -2.30
CA ASN A 97 82.75 -0.18 -3.22
C ASN A 97 81.49 0.03 -4.06
N ALA A 98 80.45 -0.77 -3.89
CA ALA A 98 79.21 -0.69 -4.73
C ALA A 98 78.11 0.19 -4.16
N ALA A 99 78.24 0.70 -2.91
CA ALA A 99 77.19 1.55 -2.30
C ALA A 99 77.07 2.92 -3.00
N THR A 100 75.83 3.41 -3.16
CA THR A 100 75.56 4.77 -3.67
C THR A 100 74.59 5.51 -2.74
N ALA A 101 74.62 6.84 -2.82
CA ALA A 101 73.65 7.66 -2.10
C ALA A 101 73.16 8.83 -2.94
N THR A 102 71.88 9.10 -2.82
CA THR A 102 71.21 10.25 -3.50
C THR A 102 70.24 10.93 -2.56
N ASP A 103 70.33 12.25 -2.53
CA ASP A 103 69.33 13.06 -1.88
C ASP A 103 68.36 13.66 -2.88
N ALA A 104 67.11 13.80 -2.46
CA ALA A 104 66.04 14.32 -3.34
C ALA A 104 66.21 15.81 -3.66
N VAL A 105 66.94 16.56 -2.81
CA VAL A 105 67.18 17.99 -2.95
C VAL A 105 68.59 18.26 -3.43
N ASP A 106 69.59 17.60 -2.84
CA ASP A 106 71.02 17.88 -3.07
C ASP A 106 71.72 16.95 -4.09
N GLY A 107 71.09 15.82 -4.46
CA GLY A 107 71.63 14.91 -5.46
C GLY A 107 72.60 13.85 -4.92
N VAL A 108 73.68 13.53 -5.63
CA VAL A 108 74.62 12.43 -5.30
C VAL A 108 75.55 12.79 -4.15
N SER A 109 75.61 11.92 -3.15
CA SER A 109 76.49 12.07 -1.96
C SER A 109 77.55 10.96 -1.88
N THR A 110 78.74 11.26 -1.25
CA THR A 110 79.79 10.27 -1.06
C THR A 110 79.45 9.30 0.09
N VAL A 111 79.72 8.00 -0.12
CA VAL A 111 79.41 6.94 0.84
C VAL A 111 80.66 6.47 1.54
N ASN A 112 80.61 6.35 2.88
CA ASN A 112 81.61 5.75 3.74
C ASN A 112 81.10 4.46 4.37
N HIS A 113 81.98 3.58 4.86
CA HIS A 113 81.60 2.31 5.51
C HIS A 113 82.51 1.96 6.72
N ASP A 114 82.00 1.08 7.62
CA ASP A 114 82.63 0.64 8.86
C ASP A 114 83.13 -0.82 8.81
N ALA A 115 83.39 -1.38 7.64
CA ALA A 115 83.73 -2.79 7.46
C ALA A 115 85.04 -3.23 8.18
N PRO A 116 85.04 -4.40 8.87
CA PRO A 116 86.24 -4.94 9.57
C PRO A 116 87.26 -5.48 8.57
N ALA A 117 88.50 -5.66 9.02
CA ALA A 117 89.53 -6.29 8.20
C ALA A 117 89.34 -7.77 7.98
N THR A 118 88.69 -8.47 8.93
CA THR A 118 88.28 -9.90 8.84
C THR A 118 86.83 -10.07 9.25
N PHE A 119 86.03 -10.76 8.47
CA PHE A 119 84.65 -11.11 8.71
C PHE A 119 84.53 -12.45 9.41
N PRO A 120 84.02 -12.51 10.66
CA PRO A 120 83.83 -13.78 11.35
C PRO A 120 82.67 -14.59 10.75
N LEU A 121 82.54 -15.84 11.17
CA LEU A 121 81.36 -16.62 10.90
C LEU A 121 80.08 -15.87 11.30
N GLY A 122 79.09 -15.98 10.46
CA GLY A 122 77.79 -15.31 10.63
C GLY A 122 77.72 -13.99 9.88
N VAL A 123 76.74 -13.24 10.25
CA VAL A 123 76.35 -11.99 9.59
C VAL A 123 77.07 -10.84 10.21
N THR A 124 77.85 -10.12 9.42
CA THR A 124 78.37 -8.81 9.79
C THR A 124 77.62 -7.74 9.07
N THR A 125 77.00 -6.86 9.82
CA THR A 125 76.29 -5.70 9.26
C THR A 125 77.29 -4.59 9.03
N ILE A 126 77.27 -4.07 7.80
CA ILE A 126 78.06 -2.91 7.39
C ILE A 126 77.12 -1.72 7.30
N THR A 127 77.40 -0.66 7.98
CA THR A 127 76.67 0.59 7.89
C THR A 127 77.33 1.48 6.84
N PHE A 128 76.60 1.82 5.84
CA PHE A 128 76.94 2.81 4.83
C PHE A 128 76.25 4.12 5.21
N SER A 129 76.99 5.22 5.21
CA SER A 129 76.44 6.52 5.60
C SER A 129 76.82 7.61 4.59
N ALA A 130 75.88 8.51 4.37
CA ALA A 130 76.07 9.70 3.54
C ALA A 130 75.41 10.89 4.22
N THR A 131 76.06 12.07 4.09
CA THR A 131 75.50 13.30 4.67
C THR A 131 75.31 14.32 3.56
N ASP A 132 74.13 14.98 3.52
CA ASP A 132 73.78 16.04 2.58
C ASP A 132 74.41 17.40 2.98
N LEU A 133 74.15 18.42 2.15
CA LEU A 133 74.58 19.77 2.39
C LEU A 133 73.81 20.47 3.52
N SER A 134 72.63 20.02 3.83
CA SER A 134 71.78 20.52 4.92
C SER A 134 72.11 19.90 6.28
N GLY A 135 73.03 18.92 6.30
CA GLY A 135 73.53 18.24 7.51
C GLY A 135 72.62 17.03 7.89
N ASN A 136 71.60 16.65 7.10
CA ASN A 136 70.82 15.46 7.37
C ASN A 136 71.65 14.25 6.93
N THR A 137 71.69 13.24 7.78
CA THR A 137 72.50 12.04 7.53
C THR A 137 71.60 10.85 7.32
N GLY A 138 71.67 10.29 6.12
CA GLY A 138 70.99 9.01 5.78
C GLY A 138 71.96 7.86 6.05
N GLN A 139 71.35 6.78 6.48
CA GLN A 139 72.09 5.53 6.71
C GLN A 139 71.34 4.37 6.18
N ALA A 140 72.01 3.41 5.65
CA ALA A 140 71.49 2.15 5.28
C ALA A 140 72.45 1.05 5.58
N THR A 141 71.99 -0.11 5.76
CA THR A 141 72.79 -1.25 6.09
C THR A 141 72.76 -2.33 5.05
N ALA A 142 73.78 -2.98 4.82
CA ALA A 142 73.84 -4.24 4.11
C ALA A 142 74.76 -5.21 4.87
N THR A 143 74.62 -6.45 4.56
CA THR A 143 75.28 -7.49 5.30
C THR A 143 76.24 -8.32 4.43
N VAL A 144 77.32 -8.70 5.00
CA VAL A 144 78.16 -9.80 4.51
C VAL A 144 77.97 -10.97 5.46
N ASN A 145 77.42 -12.04 4.90
CA ASN A 145 77.18 -13.25 5.67
C ASN A 145 78.28 -14.31 5.33
N ILE A 146 79.09 -14.61 6.29
CA ILE A 146 80.10 -15.70 6.17
C ILE A 146 79.46 -16.95 6.75
N THR A 147 79.18 -17.90 5.89
CA THR A 147 78.39 -19.04 6.30
C THR A 147 79.03 -20.39 6.03
N ASP A 148 78.77 -21.32 6.88
CA ASP A 148 78.83 -22.72 6.50
C ASP A 148 77.88 -22.98 5.37
N GLN A 149 78.17 -23.84 4.42
CA GLN A 149 77.35 -24.08 3.24
C GLN A 149 76.60 -25.41 3.29
N THR A 150 76.69 -26.17 4.40
CA THR A 150 75.99 -27.44 4.55
C THR A 150 74.66 -27.25 5.25
N PRO A 151 73.53 -27.34 4.55
CA PRO A 151 72.23 -27.16 5.17
C PRO A 151 71.89 -28.26 6.17
N PRO A 152 71.27 -27.94 7.31
CA PRO A 152 70.74 -28.95 8.23
C PRO A 152 69.63 -29.81 7.56
N VAL A 153 69.43 -31.05 8.03
CA VAL A 153 68.37 -31.96 7.57
C VAL A 153 67.30 -32.04 8.67
N ILE A 154 66.07 -31.69 8.32
CA ILE A 154 64.90 -31.78 9.18
C ILE A 154 64.13 -33.06 8.88
N SER A 155 63.71 -33.84 9.91
CA SER A 155 62.86 -35.01 9.80
C SER A 155 61.66 -34.86 10.74
N LEU A 156 60.42 -34.98 10.21
CA LEU A 156 59.19 -34.90 11.03
C LEU A 156 59.05 -36.10 11.96
N ILE A 157 58.59 -35.86 13.18
CA ILE A 157 58.16 -36.90 14.11
C ILE A 157 56.66 -37.13 13.87
N GLY A 158 56.28 -38.37 13.47
CA GLY A 158 54.88 -38.70 13.16
C GLY A 158 54.48 -38.41 11.73
N ALA A 159 53.19 -38.28 11.48
CA ALA A 159 52.64 -38.13 10.13
C ALA A 159 52.94 -36.75 9.52
N THR A 160 53.11 -36.72 8.19
CA THR A 160 53.28 -35.49 7.40
C THR A 160 52.00 -34.72 7.15
N SER A 161 50.85 -35.41 7.30
CA SER A 161 49.49 -34.81 7.18
C SER A 161 48.57 -35.32 8.28
N MET A 162 47.72 -34.44 8.77
CA MET A 162 46.71 -34.72 9.82
C MET A 162 45.40 -34.07 9.44
N THR A 163 44.29 -34.72 9.84
CA THR A 163 42.95 -34.15 9.67
C THR A 163 42.29 -34.02 11.05
N LEU A 164 41.75 -32.86 11.32
CA LEU A 164 41.04 -32.50 12.55
C LEU A 164 39.72 -31.86 12.21
N ASN A 165 38.76 -31.92 13.13
CA ASN A 165 37.54 -31.18 12.99
C ASN A 165 37.70 -29.78 13.59
N VAL A 166 36.88 -28.82 13.18
CA VAL A 166 36.81 -27.50 13.78
C VAL A 166 36.61 -27.62 15.29
N GLY A 167 37.43 -26.94 16.06
CA GLY A 167 37.41 -26.97 17.52
C GLY A 167 38.27 -28.07 18.17
N ASP A 168 38.77 -29.01 17.40
CA ASP A 168 39.70 -30.02 17.95
C ASP A 168 40.99 -29.35 18.47
N ILE A 169 41.62 -29.99 19.44
CA ILE A 169 42.89 -29.51 19.97
C ILE A 169 44.02 -30.08 19.13
N PHE A 170 44.79 -29.19 18.51
CA PHE A 170 46.00 -29.56 17.78
C PHE A 170 47.22 -29.56 18.71
N SER A 171 47.99 -30.60 18.63
CA SER A 171 49.33 -30.67 19.25
C SER A 171 50.34 -31.15 18.21
N ASP A 172 51.34 -30.33 17.94
CA ASP A 172 52.40 -30.69 16.99
C ASP A 172 53.34 -31.79 17.56
N PRO A 173 53.48 -32.94 16.91
CA PRO A 173 54.46 -33.95 17.35
C PRO A 173 55.93 -33.52 17.23
N GLY A 174 56.18 -32.42 16.48
CA GLY A 174 57.55 -31.87 16.35
C GLY A 174 58.40 -32.48 15.23
N SER A 175 59.68 -32.17 15.29
CA SER A 175 60.70 -32.64 14.35
C SER A 175 62.04 -32.88 15.04
N SER A 176 62.92 -33.68 14.41
CA SER A 176 64.34 -33.79 14.74
C SER A 176 65.18 -33.12 13.65
N VAL A 177 66.32 -32.60 14.04
CA VAL A 177 67.27 -31.93 13.13
C VAL A 177 68.65 -32.55 13.30
N SER A 178 69.30 -32.80 12.21
CA SER A 178 70.69 -33.22 12.16
C SER A 178 71.49 -32.34 11.20
N ASP A 179 72.70 -31.98 11.61
CA ASP A 179 73.63 -31.25 10.78
C ASP A 179 75.04 -31.85 10.94
N ASN A 180 75.91 -31.60 9.97
CA ASN A 180 77.28 -32.13 10.02
C ASN A 180 78.26 -31.28 10.83
N VAL A 181 77.86 -30.00 11.07
CA VAL A 181 78.70 -29.03 11.80
C VAL A 181 78.05 -28.66 13.12
N ASP A 182 76.83 -28.28 13.11
CA ASP A 182 76.10 -27.81 14.28
C ASP A 182 75.37 -28.95 15.00
N VAL A 183 75.53 -29.05 16.32
CA VAL A 183 74.86 -30.04 17.17
C VAL A 183 73.74 -29.38 18.01
N GLY A 184 72.70 -30.13 18.30
CA GLY A 184 71.62 -29.65 19.15
C GLY A 184 70.68 -28.62 18.49
N LEU A 185 70.70 -28.57 17.18
CA LEU A 185 69.78 -27.70 16.40
C LEU A 185 68.34 -28.11 16.64
N VAL A 186 67.48 -27.12 16.79
CA VAL A 186 66.03 -27.29 16.94
C VAL A 186 65.34 -26.47 15.86
N ALA A 187 64.55 -27.15 15.03
CA ALA A 187 63.84 -26.45 13.96
C ALA A 187 62.81 -25.43 14.51
N THR A 188 62.82 -24.28 13.89
CA THR A 188 61.79 -23.29 14.11
C THR A 188 60.56 -23.70 13.34
N VAL A 189 59.44 -23.73 14.04
CA VAL A 189 58.14 -24.03 13.43
C VAL A 189 57.45 -22.70 13.14
N ILE A 190 57.16 -22.47 11.87
CA ILE A 190 56.45 -21.28 11.40
C ILE A 190 55.13 -21.72 10.83
N GLY A 191 54.09 -21.16 11.38
CA GLY A 191 52.73 -21.43 11.05
C GLY A 191 51.88 -21.27 12.28
N ASN A 192 50.62 -21.02 12.05
CA ASN A 192 49.64 -20.94 13.12
C ASN A 192 48.45 -21.80 12.67
N ILE A 193 48.09 -22.75 13.49
CA ILE A 193 46.95 -23.61 13.24
C ILE A 193 45.78 -22.99 13.99
N ASN A 194 44.84 -22.48 13.22
CA ASN A 194 43.59 -22.05 13.78
C ASN A 194 42.55 -23.16 13.58
N THR A 195 42.35 -23.98 14.59
CA THR A 195 41.39 -25.08 14.54
C THR A 195 39.94 -24.62 14.54
N SER A 196 39.70 -23.31 14.65
CA SER A 196 38.35 -22.74 14.54
C SER A 196 37.91 -22.43 13.10
N ILE A 197 38.83 -22.54 12.13
CA ILE A 197 38.57 -22.16 10.74
C ILE A 197 38.91 -23.33 9.81
N PRO A 198 37.97 -23.85 9.01
CA PRO A 198 38.25 -24.88 8.04
C PRO A 198 39.22 -24.39 6.98
N ALA A 199 40.35 -25.04 6.89
CA ALA A 199 41.37 -24.74 5.89
C ALA A 199 42.44 -25.82 5.94
N ILE A 200 43.32 -25.76 4.97
CA ILE A 200 44.59 -26.49 5.03
C ILE A 200 45.62 -25.54 5.59
N TYR A 201 46.08 -25.83 6.78
CA TYR A 201 47.16 -25.13 7.43
C TYR A 201 48.46 -25.90 7.22
N THR A 202 49.55 -25.14 7.25
CA THR A 202 50.86 -25.73 7.15
C THR A 202 51.72 -25.26 8.28
N LEU A 203 52.46 -26.19 8.88
CA LEU A 203 53.60 -25.86 9.75
C LEU A 203 54.86 -26.07 8.92
N ASN A 204 55.61 -25.01 8.78
CA ASN A 204 56.89 -24.99 8.09
C ASN A 204 58.02 -25.13 9.11
N TYR A 205 58.73 -26.17 9.01
CA TYR A 205 59.90 -26.44 9.87
C TYR A 205 61.13 -25.93 9.15
N ASN A 206 61.71 -24.93 9.72
CA ASN A 206 62.89 -24.26 9.18
C ASN A 206 63.98 -24.22 10.21
N ILE A 207 65.15 -24.32 9.74
CA ILE A 207 66.35 -24.02 10.56
C ILE A 207 67.45 -23.61 9.63
N SER A 208 68.28 -22.76 10.13
CA SER A 208 69.60 -22.52 9.58
C SER A 208 70.64 -22.87 10.65
N ASP A 209 71.77 -23.34 10.23
CA ASP A 209 72.91 -23.52 11.11
C ASP A 209 73.44 -22.13 11.56
N ALA A 210 74.47 -22.13 12.35
CA ALA A 210 75.10 -20.90 12.82
C ALA A 210 75.84 -20.14 11.68
N ALA A 211 76.09 -20.80 10.57
CA ALA A 211 76.66 -20.20 9.38
C ALA A 211 75.66 -19.63 8.43
N GLY A 212 74.34 -19.93 8.65
CA GLY A 212 73.23 -19.40 7.83
C GLY A 212 72.82 -20.30 6.68
N ASN A 213 73.31 -21.56 6.56
CA ASN A 213 72.79 -22.48 5.56
C ASN A 213 71.38 -22.93 5.99
N ALA A 214 70.44 -22.66 5.17
CA ALA A 214 69.05 -23.03 5.44
C ALA A 214 68.78 -24.48 5.06
N ALA A 215 68.18 -25.21 5.98
CA ALA A 215 67.63 -26.52 5.67
C ALA A 215 66.52 -26.40 4.63
N ILE A 216 66.31 -27.49 3.88
CA ILE A 216 65.10 -27.61 3.06
C ILE A 216 63.92 -27.57 4.02
N THR A 217 63.03 -26.60 3.81
CA THR A 217 61.79 -26.48 4.57
C THR A 217 60.98 -27.79 4.44
N ILE A 218 60.67 -28.40 5.58
CA ILE A 218 59.73 -29.52 5.63
C ILE A 218 58.37 -29.01 6.07
N ILE A 219 57.33 -29.48 5.44
CA ILE A 219 55.98 -29.02 5.70
C ILE A 219 55.16 -30.16 6.30
N ARG A 220 54.46 -29.86 7.41
CA ARG A 220 53.35 -30.69 7.89
C ARG A 220 52.03 -30.01 7.51
N SER A 221 51.18 -30.76 6.85
CA SER A 221 49.86 -30.30 6.44
C SER A 221 48.78 -30.70 7.45
N ILE A 222 47.99 -29.74 7.91
CA ILE A 222 46.89 -29.96 8.85
C ILE A 222 45.62 -29.49 8.16
N THR A 223 44.74 -30.44 7.87
CA THR A 223 43.42 -30.13 7.32
C THR A 223 42.44 -29.98 8.46
N ILE A 224 41.91 -28.77 8.64
CA ILE A 224 40.79 -28.52 9.53
C ILE A 224 39.54 -28.60 8.67
N GLN A 225 38.66 -29.54 8.99
CA GLN A 225 37.40 -29.74 8.28
C GLN A 225 36.23 -29.32 9.16
N ASP A 226 35.23 -28.75 8.53
CA ASP A 226 33.96 -28.48 9.16
C ASP A 226 33.00 -29.64 8.84
N ASN A 227 32.47 -30.28 9.88
CA ASN A 227 31.46 -31.32 9.81
C ASN A 227 30.13 -30.86 10.45
N SER A 228 30.05 -29.60 10.87
CA SER A 228 28.81 -29.02 11.42
C SER A 228 27.91 -28.57 10.28
N ALA A 229 26.64 -28.89 10.39
CA ALA A 229 25.67 -28.36 9.43
C ALA A 229 25.12 -27.03 9.93
N PRO A 230 24.80 -26.10 9.01
CA PRO A 230 24.18 -24.84 9.38
C PRO A 230 22.87 -25.03 10.16
N VAL A 231 22.68 -24.26 11.20
CA VAL A 231 21.39 -24.20 11.93
C VAL A 231 20.45 -23.31 11.16
N VAL A 232 19.43 -23.90 10.56
CA VAL A 232 18.39 -23.18 9.83
C VAL A 232 17.30 -22.75 10.81
N THR A 233 17.01 -21.46 10.85
CA THR A 233 15.88 -20.89 11.59
C THR A 233 14.77 -20.60 10.59
N PRO A 234 13.70 -21.42 10.56
CA PRO A 234 12.59 -21.21 9.66
C PRO A 234 11.73 -20.03 10.14
N PRO A 235 10.95 -19.40 9.26
CA PRO A 235 9.97 -18.42 9.67
C PRO A 235 8.87 -19.04 10.52
N ALA A 236 8.11 -18.21 11.21
CA ALA A 236 6.88 -18.64 11.87
C ALA A 236 5.86 -19.11 10.81
N ASN A 237 5.05 -20.11 11.19
CA ASN A 237 3.95 -20.57 10.33
C ASN A 237 3.01 -19.39 10.01
N ILE A 238 2.50 -19.36 8.77
CA ILE A 238 1.57 -18.34 8.32
C ILE A 238 0.26 -18.94 7.82
N ILE A 239 -0.80 -18.14 7.94
CA ILE A 239 -2.08 -18.41 7.30
C ILE A 239 -2.29 -17.32 6.26
N VAL A 240 -2.60 -17.72 5.04
CA VAL A 240 -2.78 -16.80 3.90
C VAL A 240 -4.12 -17.09 3.23
N ALA A 241 -4.82 -16.04 2.82
CA ALA A 241 -6.06 -16.18 2.09
C ALA A 241 -5.84 -16.82 0.72
N ALA A 242 -6.73 -17.72 0.33
CA ALA A 242 -6.75 -18.29 -0.99
C ALA A 242 -7.10 -17.23 -2.04
N THR A 243 -6.38 -17.23 -3.16
CA THR A 243 -6.71 -16.35 -4.29
C THR A 243 -7.76 -16.96 -5.21
N ASN A 244 -7.81 -18.28 -5.27
CA ASN A 244 -8.81 -19.04 -6.02
C ASN A 244 -8.84 -20.50 -5.54
N ALA A 245 -9.69 -21.33 -6.15
CA ALA A 245 -9.86 -22.75 -5.80
C ALA A 245 -8.58 -23.60 -5.91
N ASN A 246 -7.58 -23.17 -6.67
CA ASN A 246 -6.29 -23.87 -6.76
C ASN A 246 -5.31 -23.44 -5.64
N GLY A 247 -5.68 -22.42 -4.84
CA GLY A 247 -4.85 -21.91 -3.77
C GLY A 247 -4.26 -20.53 -4.07
N THR A 248 -3.00 -20.32 -3.69
CA THR A 248 -2.33 -19.00 -3.76
C THR A 248 -0.90 -19.15 -4.28
N ALA A 249 -0.53 -18.29 -5.24
CA ALA A 249 0.81 -18.29 -5.82
C ALA A 249 1.87 -17.85 -4.79
N ASN A 250 3.08 -18.40 -4.88
CA ASN A 250 4.19 -18.05 -3.98
C ASN A 250 4.69 -16.60 -4.14
N THR A 251 4.30 -15.91 -5.22
CA THR A 251 4.61 -14.49 -5.47
C THR A 251 3.73 -13.51 -4.70
N VAL A 252 2.71 -13.99 -3.98
CA VAL A 252 1.92 -13.14 -3.09
C VAL A 252 2.80 -12.66 -1.94
N SER A 253 2.77 -11.36 -1.66
CA SER A 253 3.70 -10.68 -0.75
C SER A 253 3.87 -11.35 0.61
N ALA A 254 2.80 -11.88 1.20
CA ALA A 254 2.88 -12.58 2.49
C ALA A 254 3.69 -13.87 2.39
N ILE A 255 3.52 -14.64 1.31
CA ILE A 255 4.26 -15.89 1.07
C ILE A 255 5.70 -15.57 0.66
N ASP A 256 5.89 -14.58 -0.22
CA ASP A 256 7.23 -14.14 -0.64
C ASP A 256 8.05 -13.70 0.58
N THR A 257 7.47 -12.87 1.45
CA THR A 257 8.10 -12.46 2.71
C THR A 257 8.43 -13.66 3.60
N PHE A 258 7.51 -14.61 3.72
CA PHE A 258 7.75 -15.83 4.48
C PHE A 258 8.93 -16.63 3.89
N LEU A 259 8.99 -16.80 2.59
CA LEU A 259 10.05 -17.59 1.93
C LEU A 259 11.43 -16.96 2.07
N VAL A 260 11.53 -15.61 2.08
CA VAL A 260 12.81 -14.91 2.20
C VAL A 260 13.22 -14.62 3.64
N SER A 261 12.36 -14.83 4.62
CA SER A 261 12.63 -14.51 6.03
C SER A 261 13.36 -15.61 6.79
N ALA A 262 13.51 -16.79 6.20
CA ALA A 262 14.34 -17.84 6.78
C ALA A 262 15.80 -17.40 6.86
N SER A 263 16.45 -17.74 7.94
CA SER A 263 17.89 -17.50 8.12
C SER A 263 18.63 -18.77 8.47
N ALA A 264 19.89 -18.78 8.17
CA ALA A 264 20.75 -19.88 8.57
C ALA A 264 22.09 -19.35 9.03
N THR A 265 22.60 -19.93 10.08
CA THR A 265 23.92 -19.66 10.62
C THR A 265 24.66 -20.94 10.86
N ASP A 266 25.89 -20.97 10.41
CA ASP A 266 26.82 -22.01 10.73
C ASP A 266 27.83 -21.52 11.78
N ALA A 267 28.29 -22.40 12.64
CA ALA A 267 29.22 -22.04 13.71
C ALA A 267 30.60 -21.63 13.18
N VAL A 268 30.94 -22.09 12.00
CA VAL A 268 32.24 -21.89 11.36
C VAL A 268 32.13 -20.85 10.25
N ASP A 269 31.18 -21.04 9.36
CA ASP A 269 31.02 -20.25 8.14
C ASP A 269 30.10 -19.02 8.32
N GLY A 270 29.46 -18.88 9.47
CA GLY A 270 28.58 -17.78 9.77
C GLY A 270 27.26 -17.84 9.00
N VAL A 271 26.80 -16.70 8.53
CA VAL A 271 25.50 -16.60 7.81
C VAL A 271 25.57 -17.33 6.48
N ARG A 272 24.57 -18.22 6.22
CA ARG A 272 24.46 -19.00 4.99
C ARG A 272 23.20 -18.66 4.24
N THR A 273 23.25 -18.79 2.92
CA THR A 273 22.08 -18.61 2.05
C THR A 273 21.11 -19.76 2.26
N VAL A 274 19.84 -19.43 2.47
CA VAL A 274 18.77 -20.42 2.60
C VAL A 274 18.08 -20.61 1.24
N THR A 275 17.83 -21.84 0.91
CA THR A 275 16.98 -22.26 -0.22
C THR A 275 15.73 -22.96 0.33
N HIS A 276 14.70 -23.11 -0.48
CA HIS A 276 13.46 -23.78 -0.07
C HIS A 276 12.87 -24.60 -1.22
N ASP A 277 12.02 -25.57 -0.86
CA ASP A 277 11.30 -26.45 -1.77
C ASP A 277 9.85 -25.98 -2.05
N ALA A 278 9.52 -24.73 -1.70
CA ALA A 278 8.18 -24.19 -1.85
C ALA A 278 7.63 -24.32 -3.28
N PRO A 279 6.37 -24.77 -3.42
CA PRO A 279 5.73 -24.89 -4.73
C PRO A 279 5.45 -23.50 -5.33
N ALA A 280 5.29 -23.43 -6.65
CA ALA A 280 4.89 -22.21 -7.33
C ALA A 280 3.49 -21.73 -6.90
N THR A 281 2.61 -22.68 -6.54
CA THR A 281 1.27 -22.42 -6.01
C THR A 281 1.04 -23.32 -4.80
N PHE A 282 0.66 -22.70 -3.70
CA PHE A 282 0.26 -23.38 -2.46
C PHE A 282 -1.21 -23.77 -2.56
N PRO A 283 -1.55 -25.06 -2.50
CA PRO A 283 -2.93 -25.49 -2.53
C PRO A 283 -3.67 -25.11 -1.23
N LEU A 284 -4.99 -25.24 -1.24
CA LEU A 284 -5.80 -25.10 -0.02
C LEU A 284 -5.33 -26.07 1.05
N GLY A 285 -5.31 -25.60 2.30
CA GLY A 285 -4.83 -26.34 3.45
C GLY A 285 -3.35 -26.09 3.76
N PRO A 286 -2.77 -26.88 4.68
CA PRO A 286 -1.40 -26.72 5.12
C PRO A 286 -0.40 -27.33 4.13
N THR A 287 0.60 -26.57 3.76
CA THR A 287 1.77 -27.02 2.98
C THR A 287 3.02 -26.80 3.82
N ILE A 288 3.80 -27.83 4.00
CA ILE A 288 5.10 -27.79 4.69
C ILE A 288 6.14 -27.34 3.66
N VAL A 289 6.92 -26.32 4.02
CA VAL A 289 8.09 -25.85 3.28
C VAL A 289 9.34 -26.23 4.04
N THR A 290 10.26 -26.92 3.36
CA THR A 290 11.57 -27.26 3.89
C THR A 290 12.58 -26.20 3.46
N PHE A 291 13.19 -25.54 4.42
CA PHE A 291 14.28 -24.60 4.23
C PHE A 291 15.60 -25.33 4.42
N SER A 292 16.52 -25.15 3.51
CA SER A 292 17.81 -25.83 3.51
C SER A 292 18.94 -24.82 3.36
N ALA A 293 20.01 -25.02 4.07
CA ALA A 293 21.24 -24.25 3.89
C ALA A 293 22.43 -25.21 3.89
N THR A 294 23.38 -24.92 3.02
CA THR A 294 24.62 -25.69 2.91
C THR A 294 25.79 -24.79 3.21
N ASP A 295 26.73 -25.26 4.02
CA ASP A 295 27.97 -24.55 4.34
C ASP A 295 29.00 -24.67 3.18
N LEU A 296 30.17 -24.06 3.36
CA LEU A 296 31.25 -24.14 2.38
C LEU A 296 31.90 -25.52 2.32
N SER A 297 31.74 -26.33 3.35
CA SER A 297 32.25 -27.70 3.47
C SER A 297 31.30 -28.74 2.91
N GLY A 298 30.06 -28.37 2.56
CA GLY A 298 29.04 -29.24 1.97
C GLY A 298 28.06 -29.85 2.98
N ASN A 299 28.15 -29.50 4.26
CA ASN A 299 27.18 -29.96 5.26
C ASN A 299 25.86 -29.20 5.09
N THR A 300 24.75 -29.90 5.17
CA THR A 300 23.42 -29.32 4.92
C THR A 300 22.55 -29.44 6.16
N GLY A 301 22.07 -28.30 6.62
CA GLY A 301 21.05 -28.18 7.65
C GLY A 301 19.67 -27.90 7.06
N GLN A 302 18.63 -28.37 7.75
CA GLN A 302 17.24 -28.21 7.31
C GLN A 302 16.32 -27.86 8.48
N ALA A 303 15.28 -27.09 8.17
CA ALA A 303 14.17 -26.82 9.09
C ALA A 303 12.88 -26.59 8.30
N GLN A 304 11.75 -26.72 8.96
CA GLN A 304 10.44 -26.68 8.30
C GLN A 304 9.55 -25.61 8.91
N ALA A 305 8.73 -25.01 8.06
CA ALA A 305 7.61 -24.17 8.46
C ALA A 305 6.42 -24.39 7.53
N THR A 306 5.24 -24.01 7.99
CA THR A 306 3.99 -24.30 7.29
C THR A 306 3.35 -23.02 6.76
N VAL A 307 2.92 -23.04 5.51
CA VAL A 307 1.99 -22.10 4.91
C VAL A 307 0.62 -22.78 4.86
N ASN A 308 -0.37 -22.22 5.53
CA ASN A 308 -1.74 -22.71 5.48
C ASN A 308 -2.60 -21.77 4.63
N ILE A 309 -3.08 -22.24 3.51
CA ILE A 309 -3.96 -21.48 2.64
C ILE A 309 -5.42 -21.78 3.05
N THR A 310 -6.13 -20.75 3.42
CA THR A 310 -7.52 -20.85 3.83
C THR A 310 -8.39 -19.91 3.01
N ASP A 311 -9.59 -20.33 2.72
CA ASP A 311 -10.56 -19.39 2.20
C ASP A 311 -10.99 -18.42 3.31
N GLN A 312 -10.84 -17.13 3.03
CA GLN A 312 -11.19 -16.03 3.94
C GLN A 312 -12.07 -14.99 3.25
N THR A 313 -12.46 -15.27 2.02
CA THR A 313 -13.21 -14.33 1.19
C THR A 313 -14.68 -14.72 1.21
N PRO A 314 -15.55 -13.87 1.75
CA PRO A 314 -16.99 -14.16 1.69
C PRO A 314 -17.51 -14.19 0.26
N PRO A 315 -18.50 -15.04 -0.01
CA PRO A 315 -19.17 -15.04 -1.29
C PRO A 315 -19.86 -13.71 -1.59
N VAL A 316 -19.95 -13.36 -2.85
CA VAL A 316 -20.64 -12.15 -3.33
C VAL A 316 -21.98 -12.53 -3.94
N ILE A 317 -23.05 -12.01 -3.36
CA ILE A 317 -24.42 -12.18 -3.88
C ILE A 317 -24.75 -11.02 -4.82
N SER A 318 -25.22 -11.34 -6.01
CA SER A 318 -25.69 -10.36 -7.01
C SER A 318 -27.11 -10.68 -7.42
N LEU A 319 -28.05 -9.75 -7.20
CA LEU A 319 -29.45 -9.95 -7.62
C LEU A 319 -29.53 -10.08 -9.14
N ILE A 320 -30.31 -11.02 -9.58
CA ILE A 320 -30.71 -11.11 -10.99
C ILE A 320 -31.93 -10.18 -11.18
N GLY A 321 -31.75 -9.15 -12.02
CA GLY A 321 -32.77 -8.12 -12.23
C GLY A 321 -32.74 -7.00 -11.19
N ALA A 322 -33.83 -6.29 -11.04
CA ALA A 322 -33.94 -5.12 -10.19
C ALA A 322 -33.91 -5.46 -8.68
N SER A 323 -33.33 -4.59 -7.87
CA SER A 323 -33.38 -4.68 -6.41
C SER A 323 -34.69 -4.23 -5.80
N SER A 324 -35.55 -3.58 -6.59
CA SER A 324 -36.91 -3.20 -6.22
C SER A 324 -37.86 -3.53 -7.33
N MET A 325 -39.06 -3.98 -6.98
CA MET A 325 -40.13 -4.31 -7.90
C MET A 325 -41.44 -3.72 -7.37
N THR A 326 -42.33 -3.33 -8.27
CA THR A 326 -43.66 -2.88 -7.93
C THR A 326 -44.67 -3.79 -8.65
N LEU A 327 -45.61 -4.30 -7.92
CA LEU A 327 -46.71 -5.17 -8.40
C LEU A 327 -48.01 -4.56 -7.96
N ASN A 328 -49.07 -4.85 -8.70
CA ASN A 328 -50.42 -4.55 -8.24
C ASN A 328 -51.01 -5.73 -7.44
N VAL A 329 -51.97 -5.43 -6.60
CA VAL A 329 -52.70 -6.47 -5.87
C VAL A 329 -53.26 -7.50 -6.86
N GLY A 330 -52.99 -8.80 -6.59
CA GLY A 330 -53.39 -9.90 -7.43
C GLY A 330 -52.42 -10.30 -8.54
N ASP A 331 -51.35 -9.53 -8.76
CA ASP A 331 -50.31 -9.89 -9.73
C ASP A 331 -49.57 -11.16 -9.28
N VAL A 332 -49.04 -11.91 -10.24
CA VAL A 332 -48.22 -13.08 -9.95
C VAL A 332 -46.78 -12.64 -9.69
N PHE A 333 -46.30 -12.88 -8.50
CA PHE A 333 -44.89 -12.66 -8.16
C PHE A 333 -44.03 -13.86 -8.50
N SER A 334 -42.95 -13.64 -9.22
CA SER A 334 -41.87 -14.61 -9.42
C SER A 334 -40.56 -13.93 -9.14
N ASP A 335 -39.82 -14.43 -8.15
CA ASP A 335 -38.50 -13.91 -7.85
C ASP A 335 -37.49 -14.28 -8.95
N PRO A 336 -36.80 -13.32 -9.59
CA PRO A 336 -35.74 -13.62 -10.55
C PRO A 336 -34.53 -14.30 -9.93
N GLY A 337 -34.42 -14.27 -8.58
CA GLY A 337 -33.33 -14.87 -7.84
C GLY A 337 -32.07 -14.02 -7.76
N ALA A 338 -30.98 -14.67 -7.38
CA ALA A 338 -29.67 -14.06 -7.31
C ALA A 338 -28.58 -15.06 -7.75
N SER A 339 -27.50 -14.55 -8.27
CA SER A 339 -26.27 -15.30 -8.52
C SER A 339 -25.31 -15.14 -7.35
N VAL A 340 -24.47 -16.12 -7.17
CA VAL A 340 -23.42 -16.10 -6.14
C VAL A 340 -22.09 -16.38 -6.84
N SER A 341 -21.08 -15.63 -6.51
CA SER A 341 -19.70 -15.87 -6.93
C SER A 341 -18.77 -15.86 -5.75
N ASP A 342 -17.79 -16.73 -5.79
CA ASP A 342 -16.72 -16.81 -4.82
C ASP A 342 -15.41 -17.09 -5.52
N ASN A 343 -14.28 -16.80 -4.83
CA ASN A 343 -12.95 -17.03 -5.39
C ASN A 343 -12.53 -18.50 -5.30
N VAL A 344 -13.08 -19.25 -4.34
CA VAL A 344 -12.72 -20.65 -4.05
C VAL A 344 -13.90 -21.57 -4.36
N ASP A 345 -15.06 -21.27 -3.84
CA ASP A 345 -16.23 -22.12 -3.95
C ASP A 345 -17.01 -21.88 -5.25
N VAL A 346 -17.24 -22.93 -6.00
CA VAL A 346 -17.99 -22.90 -7.25
C VAL A 346 -19.37 -23.50 -7.07
N GLY A 347 -20.35 -22.98 -7.81
CA GLY A 347 -21.71 -23.52 -7.82
C GLY A 347 -22.55 -23.21 -6.59
N LEU A 348 -22.17 -22.22 -5.80
CA LEU A 348 -22.97 -21.73 -4.69
C LEU A 348 -24.33 -21.23 -5.18
N THR A 349 -25.40 -21.62 -4.47
CA THR A 349 -26.77 -21.20 -4.77
C THR A 349 -27.39 -20.60 -3.52
N VAL A 350 -28.06 -19.45 -3.68
CA VAL A 350 -28.74 -18.78 -2.58
C VAL A 350 -30.24 -18.85 -2.76
N ILE A 351 -30.94 -19.24 -1.72
CA ILE A 351 -32.41 -19.24 -1.68
C ILE A 351 -32.83 -18.08 -0.76
N PRO A 352 -33.69 -17.17 -1.23
CA PRO A 352 -34.12 -16.06 -0.40
C PRO A 352 -35.01 -16.52 0.75
N THR A 353 -34.88 -15.82 1.86
CA THR A 353 -35.82 -15.89 2.98
C THR A 353 -36.82 -14.73 2.89
N GLY A 354 -38.03 -14.95 3.37
CA GLY A 354 -39.16 -14.02 3.23
C GLY A 354 -40.20 -14.53 2.24
N SER A 355 -41.33 -13.85 2.19
CA SER A 355 -42.42 -14.17 1.25
C SER A 355 -43.11 -12.88 0.83
N VAL A 356 -43.63 -12.88 -0.37
CA VAL A 356 -44.43 -11.77 -0.93
C VAL A 356 -45.88 -12.24 -1.00
N ASN A 357 -46.77 -11.55 -0.27
CA ASN A 357 -48.22 -11.77 -0.41
C ASN A 357 -48.78 -10.70 -1.35
N THR A 358 -48.98 -11.08 -2.59
CA THR A 358 -49.50 -10.17 -3.63
C THR A 358 -50.97 -9.80 -3.47
N ASN A 359 -51.71 -10.42 -2.54
CA ASN A 359 -53.10 -10.06 -2.25
C ASN A 359 -53.21 -8.95 -1.19
N VAL A 360 -52.13 -8.48 -0.64
CA VAL A 360 -52.13 -7.45 0.41
C VAL A 360 -51.15 -6.33 0.05
N VAL A 361 -51.66 -5.12 0.02
CA VAL A 361 -50.84 -3.91 -0.18
C VAL A 361 -49.78 -3.84 0.89
N GLY A 362 -48.52 -3.59 0.50
CA GLY A 362 -47.44 -3.49 1.46
C GLY A 362 -46.06 -3.56 0.83
N LEU A 363 -45.03 -3.32 1.67
CA LEU A 363 -43.62 -3.48 1.31
C LEU A 363 -43.15 -4.83 1.85
N TYR A 364 -42.74 -5.71 0.97
CA TYR A 364 -42.21 -7.03 1.28
C TYR A 364 -40.72 -7.04 0.98
N THR A 365 -39.94 -7.78 1.79
CA THR A 365 -38.52 -7.90 1.60
C THR A 365 -38.13 -9.38 1.49
N LEU A 366 -37.45 -9.72 0.43
CA LEU A 366 -36.71 -10.97 0.31
C LEU A 366 -35.27 -10.76 0.68
N THR A 367 -34.74 -11.61 1.51
CA THR A 367 -33.37 -11.52 2.05
C THR A 367 -32.55 -12.70 1.56
N TYR A 368 -31.40 -12.42 0.98
CA TYR A 368 -30.47 -13.41 0.43
C TYR A 368 -29.24 -13.47 1.31
N ASN A 369 -28.97 -14.63 1.89
CA ASN A 369 -27.81 -14.93 2.71
C ASN A 369 -27.20 -16.27 2.30
N ILE A 370 -25.90 -16.35 2.33
CA ILE A 370 -25.18 -17.61 2.15
C ILE A 370 -23.81 -17.49 2.83
N SER A 371 -23.28 -18.61 3.24
CA SER A 371 -21.86 -18.76 3.61
C SER A 371 -21.22 -19.78 2.69
N ASP A 372 -19.93 -19.63 2.45
CA ASP A 372 -19.10 -20.60 1.75
C ASP A 372 -18.83 -21.86 2.61
N ALA A 373 -18.07 -22.80 2.08
CA ALA A 373 -17.69 -24.02 2.79
C ALA A 373 -16.71 -23.76 3.94
N ALA A 374 -15.96 -22.66 3.91
CA ALA A 374 -15.05 -22.23 4.97
C ALA A 374 -15.78 -21.51 6.12
N GLY A 375 -17.04 -21.12 5.91
CA GLY A 375 -17.88 -20.43 6.90
C GLY A 375 -17.87 -18.91 6.77
N ASN A 376 -17.27 -18.32 5.72
CA ASN A 376 -17.33 -16.88 5.50
C ASN A 376 -18.72 -16.51 4.99
N ALA A 377 -19.36 -15.59 5.70
CA ALA A 377 -20.74 -15.18 5.37
C ALA A 377 -20.73 -14.03 4.35
N ALA A 378 -21.52 -14.17 3.31
CA ALA A 378 -21.77 -13.11 2.36
C ALA A 378 -22.44 -11.89 3.03
N ILE A 379 -22.20 -10.72 2.46
CA ILE A 379 -22.99 -9.54 2.83
C ILE A 379 -24.44 -9.81 2.39
N THR A 380 -25.35 -9.67 3.34
CA THR A 380 -26.78 -9.84 3.09
C THR A 380 -27.25 -8.86 2.02
N VAL A 381 -27.97 -9.38 1.02
CA VAL A 381 -28.61 -8.59 -0.04
C VAL A 381 -30.12 -8.73 0.08
N THR A 382 -30.84 -7.68 -0.20
CA THR A 382 -32.30 -7.66 -0.12
C THR A 382 -32.94 -7.21 -1.42
N ARG A 383 -34.08 -7.77 -1.73
CA ARG A 383 -34.98 -7.31 -2.78
C ARG A 383 -36.25 -6.79 -2.15
N SER A 384 -36.62 -5.55 -2.47
CA SER A 384 -37.88 -4.95 -2.07
C SER A 384 -38.95 -5.23 -3.08
N VAL A 385 -40.13 -5.66 -2.64
CA VAL A 385 -41.31 -5.83 -3.50
C VAL A 385 -42.45 -5.01 -2.90
N THR A 386 -42.85 -3.97 -3.60
CA THR A 386 -43.97 -3.14 -3.21
C THR A 386 -45.21 -3.67 -3.91
N VAL A 387 -46.17 -4.16 -3.15
CA VAL A 387 -47.49 -4.47 -3.65
C VAL A 387 -48.37 -3.24 -3.44
N GLN A 388 -48.82 -2.67 -4.50
CA GLN A 388 -49.65 -1.47 -4.51
C GLN A 388 -51.03 -1.75 -5.03
N ASP A 389 -52.01 -0.97 -4.65
CA ASP A 389 -53.27 -0.90 -5.29
C ASP A 389 -53.25 0.19 -6.35
N SER A 390 -53.54 -0.16 -7.57
CA SER A 390 -53.70 0.76 -8.70
C SER A 390 -55.14 0.70 -9.28
N SER A 391 -56.01 -0.09 -8.66
CA SER A 391 -57.41 -0.11 -9.03
C SER A 391 -58.07 1.20 -8.65
N VAL A 392 -58.94 1.68 -9.47
CA VAL A 392 -59.75 2.85 -9.17
C VAL A 392 -61.13 2.40 -8.67
N PRO A 393 -61.66 3.02 -7.63
CA PRO A 393 -63.01 2.68 -7.17
C PRO A 393 -64.03 2.80 -8.31
N ILE A 394 -64.87 1.79 -8.47
CA ILE A 394 -65.99 1.84 -9.41
C ILE A 394 -67.12 2.62 -8.74
N VAL A 395 -67.35 3.85 -9.21
CA VAL A 395 -68.41 4.70 -8.73
C VAL A 395 -69.70 4.38 -9.56
N THR A 396 -70.74 4.02 -8.86
CA THR A 396 -72.05 3.85 -9.44
C THR A 396 -72.89 5.10 -9.16
N ALA A 397 -73.08 5.92 -10.18
CA ALA A 397 -73.89 7.11 -10.08
C ALA A 397 -75.38 6.73 -10.04
N PRO A 398 -76.22 7.49 -9.39
CA PRO A 398 -77.65 7.29 -9.42
C PRO A 398 -78.23 7.53 -10.82
N ALA A 399 -79.44 7.05 -11.03
CA ALA A 399 -80.19 7.37 -12.26
C ALA A 399 -80.49 8.89 -12.33
N ASN A 400 -80.46 9.43 -13.55
CA ASN A 400 -80.81 10.85 -13.75
C ASN A 400 -82.21 11.13 -13.20
N ILE A 401 -82.35 12.31 -12.59
CA ILE A 401 -83.62 12.75 -12.06
C ILE A 401 -84.09 14.06 -12.72
N THR A 402 -85.40 14.26 -12.73
CA THR A 402 -86.02 15.53 -13.08
C THR A 402 -86.78 16.01 -11.86
N VAL A 403 -86.55 17.26 -11.47
CA VAL A 403 -87.11 17.86 -10.27
C VAL A 403 -87.73 19.19 -10.63
N ALA A 404 -88.88 19.49 -10.02
CA ALA A 404 -89.57 20.78 -10.22
C ALA A 404 -88.75 21.95 -9.66
N ALA A 405 -88.72 23.04 -10.39
CA ALA A 405 -88.08 24.28 -9.94
C ALA A 405 -88.86 24.88 -8.76
N THR A 406 -88.10 25.33 -7.74
CA THR A 406 -88.73 26.03 -6.61
C THR A 406 -88.88 27.52 -6.85
N ASN A 407 -88.03 28.06 -7.69
CA ASN A 407 -88.07 29.46 -8.12
C ASN A 407 -87.22 29.65 -9.39
N ALA A 408 -87.17 30.88 -9.91
CA ALA A 408 -86.41 31.25 -11.10
C ALA A 408 -84.94 30.97 -11.06
N SER A 409 -84.35 30.89 -9.88
CA SER A 409 -82.95 30.51 -9.71
C SER A 409 -82.69 29.00 -9.68
N GLY A 410 -83.83 28.22 -9.71
CA GLY A 410 -83.74 26.77 -9.68
C GLY A 410 -84.22 26.12 -8.38
N THR A 411 -83.49 25.08 -7.94
CA THR A 411 -83.88 24.27 -6.77
C THR A 411 -82.65 23.94 -5.92
N THR A 412 -82.70 24.11 -4.57
CA THR A 412 -81.61 23.86 -3.64
C THR A 412 -81.33 22.34 -3.52
N ASN A 413 -80.09 22.00 -3.27
CA ASN A 413 -79.71 20.59 -3.11
C ASN A 413 -80.25 19.93 -1.83
N THR A 414 -80.86 20.70 -0.92
CA THR A 414 -81.49 20.21 0.31
C THR A 414 -82.89 19.66 0.12
N ILE A 415 -83.49 19.80 -1.05
CA ILE A 415 -84.77 19.17 -1.34
C ILE A 415 -84.59 17.66 -1.31
N ALA A 416 -85.56 16.94 -0.70
CA ALA A 416 -85.45 15.52 -0.41
C ALA A 416 -85.15 14.66 -1.67
N ALA A 417 -85.72 14.98 -2.84
CA ALA A 417 -85.40 14.26 -4.07
C ALA A 417 -83.95 14.40 -4.49
N ILE A 418 -83.39 15.61 -4.45
CA ILE A 418 -82.02 15.89 -4.79
C ILE A 418 -81.08 15.33 -3.69
N ALA A 419 -81.39 15.53 -2.42
CA ALA A 419 -80.60 15.01 -1.29
C ALA A 419 -80.57 13.46 -1.37
N THR A 420 -81.62 12.77 -1.65
CA THR A 420 -81.63 11.32 -1.85
C THR A 420 -80.81 10.92 -3.07
N PHE A 421 -80.93 11.64 -4.19
CA PHE A 421 -80.10 11.42 -5.35
C PHE A 421 -78.66 11.53 -5.05
N LEU A 422 -78.23 12.60 -4.37
CA LEU A 422 -76.82 12.81 -4.00
C LEU A 422 -76.29 11.77 -3.01
N ALA A 423 -77.17 11.26 -2.12
CA ALA A 423 -76.77 10.24 -1.14
C ALA A 423 -76.84 8.81 -1.66
N SER A 424 -77.42 8.56 -2.85
CA SER A 424 -77.63 7.21 -3.37
C SER A 424 -76.47 6.69 -4.21
N ALA A 425 -75.46 7.53 -4.50
CA ALA A 425 -74.31 7.05 -5.20
C ALA A 425 -73.53 6.09 -4.31
N THR A 426 -73.01 5.03 -4.90
CA THR A 426 -72.14 4.05 -4.20
C THR A 426 -70.84 3.91 -4.92
N ALA A 427 -69.82 3.49 -4.19
CA ALA A 427 -68.55 3.16 -4.78
C ALA A 427 -67.95 1.92 -4.11
N THR A 428 -67.37 1.06 -4.92
CA THR A 428 -66.69 -0.13 -4.46
C THR A 428 -65.34 -0.22 -5.14
N ASP A 429 -64.31 -0.51 -4.37
CA ASP A 429 -63.00 -0.85 -4.87
C ASP A 429 -62.72 -2.34 -4.68
N THR A 430 -61.94 -2.92 -5.59
CA THR A 430 -61.66 -4.37 -5.57
C THR A 430 -60.73 -4.79 -4.43
N VAL A 431 -59.93 -3.86 -3.90
CA VAL A 431 -58.97 -4.08 -2.84
C VAL A 431 -59.49 -3.55 -1.50
N ASP A 432 -60.03 -2.36 -1.52
CA ASP A 432 -60.42 -1.60 -0.32
C ASP A 432 -61.90 -1.73 0.03
N GLY A 433 -62.69 -2.35 -0.85
CA GLY A 433 -64.12 -2.54 -0.66
C GLY A 433 -64.93 -1.25 -0.82
N GLU A 434 -65.95 -1.05 0.04
CA GLU A 434 -66.84 0.12 -0.05
C GLU A 434 -66.09 1.41 0.27
N ARG A 435 -66.31 2.45 -0.58
CA ARG A 435 -65.67 3.75 -0.45
C ARG A 435 -66.69 4.87 -0.31
N THR A 436 -66.33 5.90 0.44
CA THR A 436 -67.19 7.07 0.57
C THR A 436 -67.20 7.86 -0.74
N VAL A 437 -68.43 8.18 -1.20
CA VAL A 437 -68.60 9.00 -2.40
C VAL A 437 -68.73 10.46 -1.99
N THR A 438 -68.05 11.31 -2.69
CA THR A 438 -68.19 12.75 -2.67
C THR A 438 -68.75 13.25 -3.99
N HIS A 439 -69.27 14.44 -4.04
CA HIS A 439 -69.84 15.01 -5.27
C HIS A 439 -69.54 16.52 -5.37
N ASP A 440 -69.59 17.03 -6.60
CA ASP A 440 -69.38 18.44 -6.94
C ASP A 440 -70.70 19.22 -7.09
N ALA A 441 -71.81 18.62 -6.62
CA ALA A 441 -73.12 19.21 -6.75
C ALA A 441 -73.21 20.64 -6.21
N PRO A 442 -73.77 21.58 -6.95
CA PRO A 442 -73.94 22.97 -6.50
C PRO A 442 -74.94 23.07 -5.35
N ALA A 443 -74.85 24.12 -4.55
CA ALA A 443 -75.83 24.36 -3.52
C ALA A 443 -77.25 24.62 -4.07
N THR A 444 -77.35 25.18 -5.30
CA THR A 444 -78.60 25.38 -6.04
C THR A 444 -78.37 24.91 -7.47
N PHE A 445 -79.24 24.05 -7.91
CA PHE A 445 -79.32 23.57 -9.30
C PHE A 445 -80.12 24.56 -10.15
N PRO A 446 -79.49 25.17 -11.16
CA PRO A 446 -80.25 26.09 -12.07
C PRO A 446 -81.23 25.35 -12.92
N LEU A 447 -82.14 26.08 -13.57
CA LEU A 447 -83.02 25.52 -14.57
C LEU A 447 -82.25 24.81 -15.70
N GLY A 448 -82.76 23.66 -16.14
CA GLY A 448 -82.11 22.82 -17.11
C GLY A 448 -81.24 21.71 -16.50
N PRO A 449 -80.53 20.99 -17.34
CA PRO A 449 -79.71 19.87 -16.91
C PRO A 449 -78.36 20.36 -16.24
N THR A 450 -78.05 19.86 -15.04
CA THR A 450 -76.78 20.00 -14.36
C THR A 450 -76.20 18.61 -14.19
N ILE A 451 -74.94 18.43 -14.67
CA ILE A 451 -74.19 17.22 -14.46
C ILE A 451 -73.53 17.28 -13.07
N VAL A 452 -73.74 16.24 -12.31
CA VAL A 452 -73.04 16.04 -11.01
C VAL A 452 -72.06 14.93 -11.21
N THR A 453 -70.81 15.23 -10.88
CA THR A 453 -69.69 14.25 -10.83
C THR A 453 -69.59 13.67 -9.43
N PHE A 454 -69.73 12.40 -9.29
CA PHE A 454 -69.52 11.60 -8.09
C PHE A 454 -68.14 11.04 -8.13
N SER A 455 -67.39 11.27 -7.07
CA SER A 455 -66.00 10.83 -6.98
C SER A 455 -65.78 10.01 -5.71
N ALA A 456 -65.00 8.95 -5.82
CA ALA A 456 -64.57 8.19 -4.66
C ALA A 456 -63.07 7.92 -4.79
N THR A 457 -62.35 8.07 -3.68
CA THR A 457 -60.91 7.80 -3.61
C THR A 457 -60.68 6.62 -2.67
N ASP A 458 -59.84 5.69 -3.09
CA ASP A 458 -59.41 4.56 -2.27
C ASP A 458 -58.37 4.94 -1.25
N LEU A 459 -57.85 3.99 -0.47
CA LEU A 459 -56.80 4.22 0.53
C LEU A 459 -55.41 4.45 -0.11
N SER A 460 -55.24 4.02 -1.34
CA SER A 460 -54.02 4.18 -2.12
C SER A 460 -53.98 5.49 -2.92
N GLY A 461 -55.09 6.24 -2.94
CA GLY A 461 -55.20 7.54 -3.60
C GLY A 461 -55.74 7.49 -5.03
N ASN A 462 -56.15 6.30 -5.54
CA ASN A 462 -56.77 6.20 -6.86
C ASN A 462 -58.19 6.74 -6.80
N THR A 463 -58.60 7.51 -7.77
CA THR A 463 -59.92 8.17 -7.78
C THR A 463 -60.75 7.73 -9.00
N GLY A 464 -61.89 7.15 -8.71
CA GLY A 464 -62.91 6.82 -9.69
C GLY A 464 -63.99 7.87 -9.76
N GLN A 465 -64.65 8.03 -10.89
CA GLN A 465 -65.68 9.01 -11.11
C GLN A 465 -66.82 8.45 -11.95
N ALA A 466 -68.02 8.92 -11.66
CA ALA A 466 -69.18 8.68 -12.51
C ALA A 466 -70.10 9.92 -12.49
N GLN A 467 -70.94 10.06 -13.49
CA GLN A 467 -71.76 11.23 -13.64
C GLN A 467 -73.26 10.86 -13.73
N ALA A 468 -74.07 11.72 -13.18
CA ALA A 468 -75.52 11.68 -13.38
C ALA A 468 -76.03 13.14 -13.45
N THR A 469 -77.21 13.27 -13.99
CA THR A 469 -77.84 14.55 -14.32
C THR A 469 -79.02 14.81 -13.44
N VAL A 470 -79.09 16.00 -12.85
CA VAL A 470 -80.28 16.58 -12.26
C VAL A 470 -80.80 17.59 -13.25
N ASN A 471 -82.02 17.37 -13.73
CA ASN A 471 -82.71 18.30 -14.64
C ASN A 471 -83.82 19.07 -13.87
N ILE A 472 -83.62 20.37 -13.72
CA ILE A 472 -84.60 21.22 -13.08
C ILE A 472 -85.56 21.77 -14.15
N THR A 473 -86.82 21.46 -14.04
CA THR A 473 -87.81 21.91 -14.97
C THR A 473 -88.91 22.70 -14.23
N ASP A 474 -89.40 23.70 -14.86
CA ASP A 474 -90.62 24.28 -14.38
C ASP A 474 -91.77 23.29 -14.61
N GLN A 475 -92.48 22.95 -13.57
CA GLN A 475 -93.62 22.03 -13.55
C GLN A 475 -94.81 22.68 -12.85
N THR A 476 -94.66 23.95 -12.44
CA THR A 476 -95.73 24.65 -11.73
C THR A 476 -96.45 25.58 -12.70
N PRO A 477 -97.69 25.33 -12.97
CA PRO A 477 -98.41 26.28 -13.81
C PRO A 477 -98.56 27.65 -13.12
N PRO A 478 -98.50 28.70 -13.89
CA PRO A 478 -98.78 30.03 -13.34
C PRO A 478 -100.17 30.14 -12.72
N VAL A 479 -100.22 30.85 -11.62
CA VAL A 479 -101.47 31.12 -10.89
C VAL A 479 -101.92 32.51 -11.21
N ILE A 480 -103.15 32.55 -11.76
CA ILE A 480 -103.84 33.79 -12.08
C ILE A 480 -104.72 34.17 -10.88
N SER A 481 -104.63 35.37 -10.45
CA SER A 481 -105.48 35.96 -9.39
C SER A 481 -106.13 37.20 -9.93
N LEU A 482 -107.42 37.20 -9.90
CA LEU A 482 -108.15 38.42 -10.28
C LEU A 482 -107.88 39.59 -9.34
N ILE A 483 -107.72 40.77 -9.92
CA ILE A 483 -107.66 42.02 -9.17
C ILE A 483 -109.05 42.49 -8.99
N GLY A 484 -109.51 42.49 -7.74
CA GLY A 484 -110.89 42.88 -7.40
C GLY A 484 -111.88 41.70 -7.30
N ALA A 485 -113.09 41.95 -7.40
CA ALA A 485 -114.13 40.94 -7.26
C ALA A 485 -114.25 40.06 -8.51
N SER A 486 -114.55 38.78 -8.32
CA SER A 486 -114.73 37.80 -9.42
C SER A 486 -116.01 37.99 -10.21
N SER A 487 -116.87 38.84 -9.72
CA SER A 487 -118.14 39.27 -10.38
C SER A 487 -118.35 40.72 -10.16
N MET A 488 -118.86 41.38 -11.17
CA MET A 488 -119.22 42.82 -11.10
C MET A 488 -120.65 42.91 -11.70
N THR A 489 -121.42 43.86 -11.12
CA THR A 489 -122.73 44.20 -11.66
C THR A 489 -122.69 45.66 -12.13
N LEU A 490 -123.00 45.90 -13.37
CA LEU A 490 -122.99 47.19 -14.00
C LEU A 490 -124.43 47.47 -14.51
N ASN A 491 -124.85 48.72 -14.52
CA ASN A 491 -126.06 49.13 -15.13
C ASN A 491 -125.86 49.31 -16.66
N VAL A 492 -126.87 49.14 -17.44
CA VAL A 492 -126.81 49.43 -18.87
C VAL A 492 -126.29 50.85 -19.12
N GLY A 493 -125.25 50.97 -19.89
CA GLY A 493 -124.58 52.20 -20.23
C GLY A 493 -123.38 52.55 -19.37
N ASP A 494 -123.11 51.83 -18.27
CA ASP A 494 -121.92 52.06 -17.46
C ASP A 494 -120.67 51.76 -18.29
N VAL A 495 -119.58 52.40 -17.94
CA VAL A 495 -118.28 52.10 -18.56
C VAL A 495 -117.66 50.90 -17.85
N PHE A 496 -117.47 49.85 -18.61
CA PHE A 496 -116.71 48.72 -18.05
C PHE A 496 -115.19 49.00 -18.10
N SER A 497 -114.61 48.80 -17.01
CA SER A 497 -113.11 48.76 -16.89
C SER A 497 -112.75 47.50 -16.15
N ASP A 498 -112.09 46.63 -16.83
CA ASP A 498 -111.56 45.43 -16.19
C ASP A 498 -110.50 45.80 -15.18
N PRO A 499 -110.60 45.42 -13.90
CA PRO A 499 -109.57 45.63 -12.93
C PRO A 499 -108.28 44.87 -13.20
N GLY A 500 -108.38 43.83 -14.11
CA GLY A 500 -107.30 43.02 -14.51
C GLY A 500 -107.08 41.79 -13.64
N ALA A 501 -105.97 41.13 -13.89
CA ALA A 501 -105.54 40.04 -13.09
C ALA A 501 -104.02 40.12 -12.90
N SER A 502 -103.58 39.63 -11.82
CA SER A 502 -102.14 39.35 -11.60
C SER A 502 -101.87 37.90 -11.91
N VAL A 503 -100.67 37.63 -12.37
CA VAL A 503 -100.21 36.27 -12.55
C VAL A 503 -98.92 36.15 -11.78
N SER A 504 -98.74 35.09 -11.08
CA SER A 504 -97.50 34.72 -10.40
C SER A 504 -97.14 33.29 -10.76
N ASP A 505 -95.88 33.13 -10.95
CA ASP A 505 -95.24 31.86 -11.11
C ASP A 505 -94.01 31.75 -10.21
N ASN A 506 -93.61 30.55 -9.92
CA ASN A 506 -92.45 30.32 -9.12
C ASN A 506 -91.12 30.49 -9.93
N VAL A 507 -91.16 30.37 -11.25
CA VAL A 507 -90.03 30.45 -12.16
C VAL A 507 -90.13 31.62 -13.10
N ASP A 508 -91.26 31.75 -13.74
CA ASP A 508 -91.47 32.74 -14.79
C ASP A 508 -91.81 34.13 -14.17
N VAL A 509 -91.04 35.11 -14.60
CA VAL A 509 -91.27 36.51 -14.19
C VAL A 509 -91.80 37.33 -15.37
N GLY A 510 -92.55 38.37 -15.04
CA GLY A 510 -93.10 39.27 -16.08
C GLY A 510 -94.21 38.72 -16.91
N LEU A 511 -94.81 37.61 -16.45
CA LEU A 511 -96.01 37.07 -17.10
C LEU A 511 -97.09 38.12 -17.10
N THR A 512 -97.86 38.17 -18.16
CA THR A 512 -99.00 39.08 -18.30
C THR A 512 -100.27 38.28 -18.66
N VAL A 513 -101.29 38.62 -18.02
CA VAL A 513 -102.59 38.05 -18.29
C VAL A 513 -103.32 38.89 -19.37
N ILE A 514 -103.73 38.23 -20.41
CA ILE A 514 -104.52 38.89 -21.44
C ILE A 514 -105.95 38.36 -21.30
N PRO A 515 -106.85 39.20 -20.85
CA PRO A 515 -108.23 38.81 -20.75
C PRO A 515 -108.83 38.56 -22.18
N THR A 516 -109.61 37.54 -22.31
CA THR A 516 -110.36 37.28 -23.54
C THR A 516 -111.81 37.45 -23.26
N GLY A 517 -112.54 38.00 -24.22
CA GLY A 517 -113.93 38.27 -24.09
C GLY A 517 -114.21 39.79 -24.21
N SER A 518 -115.37 40.12 -24.31
CA SER A 518 -115.87 41.52 -24.37
C SER A 518 -117.14 41.68 -23.58
N VAL A 519 -117.23 42.78 -22.87
CA VAL A 519 -118.44 43.15 -22.15
C VAL A 519 -119.11 44.27 -22.90
N ASN A 520 -120.36 43.93 -23.38
CA ASN A 520 -121.13 44.95 -24.01
C ASN A 520 -122.12 45.55 -22.97
N THR A 521 -121.80 46.63 -22.40
CA THR A 521 -122.60 47.31 -21.33
C THR A 521 -123.89 47.88 -21.85
N ASN A 522 -124.12 47.90 -23.15
CA ASN A 522 -125.42 48.34 -23.74
C ASN A 522 -126.47 47.22 -23.84
N VAL A 523 -126.14 45.99 -23.49
CA VAL A 523 -127.06 44.85 -23.58
C VAL A 523 -127.04 44.11 -22.23
N VAL A 524 -128.24 43.89 -21.68
CA VAL A 524 -128.36 43.07 -20.45
C VAL A 524 -127.93 41.66 -20.70
N GLY A 525 -127.01 41.16 -19.89
CA GLY A 525 -126.50 39.80 -20.02
C GLY A 525 -125.42 39.49 -19.02
N LEU A 526 -125.06 38.24 -18.89
CA LEU A 526 -123.89 37.74 -18.16
C LEU A 526 -122.74 37.63 -19.14
N TYR A 527 -121.69 38.36 -18.89
CA TYR A 527 -120.45 38.28 -19.68
C TYR A 527 -119.36 37.60 -18.82
N THR A 528 -118.61 36.72 -19.39
CA THR A 528 -117.55 35.98 -18.74
C THR A 528 -116.21 36.07 -19.50
#